data_297c8150d6b44e81e83a6d4384494d2e
#
_entry.id   297c8150d6b44e81e83a6d4384494d2e
#
_cell.length_a   1.000
_cell.length_b   1.000
_cell.length_c   1.000
_cell.angle_alpha   90.00
_cell.angle_beta   90.00
_cell.angle_gamma   90.00
#
_symmetry.space_group_name_H-M   'P 1'
#
loop_
_entity.id
_entity.type
_entity.pdbx_description
1 polymer ?
#
loop_
_entity_poly.entity_id
_entity_poly.type
_entity_poly.pdbx_seq_one_letter_code
_entity_poly.pdbx_strand_id
1 'polypeptide(L)'
;MKKTIIYFSILIFWSCNTLLEQKTPLEGDFYIQDGWLAFTSRKYDQADKHFNTAIETNDSGSVVHFLSLVGLGWTHIYKAYLNQETSVNGFVKSAGENFDHALNLLSELTGNPIDYRDVDNLYAGLALQRAYFAKQKSANGTGWETTNQSLSDTVRILYEESIEFSKNLDSTFIFKHDFSLIFNDIILLRIGNYILLGYMDEAVQEFNQSDFECEQIVNEETIIECLCALSNGGVCPFDQ
;
A
#
# COMPACT_ATOMS: atom_id res chain seq x y z
N MET A 1 42.10 -41.25 29.64
CA MET A 1 40.84 -40.91 28.99
C MET A 1 40.19 -39.59 29.45
N LYS A 2 40.92 -38.64 30.06
CA LYS A 2 40.34 -37.34 30.49
C LYS A 2 40.77 -36.12 29.64
N LYS A 3 41.67 -36.28 28.69
CA LYS A 3 42.16 -35.14 27.85
C LYS A 3 41.41 -34.93 26.53
N THR A 4 40.63 -35.91 26.07
CA THR A 4 39.93 -35.84 24.75
C THR A 4 38.62 -35.09 24.87
N ILE A 5 38.00 -34.98 26.03
CA ILE A 5 36.70 -34.31 26.24
C ILE A 5 36.84 -32.80 26.22
N ILE A 6 37.98 -32.25 26.62
CA ILE A 6 38.21 -30.80 26.71
C ILE A 6 38.33 -30.17 25.29
N TYR A 7 38.90 -30.87 24.34
CA TYR A 7 39.03 -30.35 22.94
C TYR A 7 37.71 -30.37 22.19
N PHE A 8 36.80 -31.25 22.51
CA PHE A 8 35.48 -31.31 21.88
C PHE A 8 34.57 -30.15 22.35
N SER A 9 34.69 -29.75 23.61
CA SER A 9 33.93 -28.62 24.17
C SER A 9 34.39 -27.27 23.58
N ILE A 10 35.66 -27.10 23.27
CA ILE A 10 36.22 -25.85 22.67
C ILE A 10 35.80 -25.71 21.22
N LEU A 11 35.68 -26.78 20.46
CA LEU A 11 35.23 -26.77 19.07
C LEU A 11 33.73 -26.43 18.95
N ILE A 12 32.92 -26.83 19.91
CA ILE A 12 31.47 -26.49 19.90
C ILE A 12 31.26 -25.02 20.22
N PHE A 13 32.07 -24.40 21.06
CA PHE A 13 31.98 -22.96 21.34
C PHE A 13 32.46 -22.10 20.18
N TRP A 14 33.38 -22.57 19.36
CA TRP A 14 33.87 -21.82 18.20
C TRP A 14 32.93 -21.92 17.00
N SER A 15 32.20 -23.03 16.83
CA SER A 15 31.21 -23.16 15.77
C SER A 15 29.90 -22.40 16.04
N CYS A 16 29.57 -22.07 17.31
CA CYS A 16 28.41 -21.24 17.62
C CYS A 16 28.66 -19.74 17.37
N ASN A 17 29.90 -19.27 17.41
CA ASN A 17 30.20 -17.85 17.17
C ASN A 17 30.22 -17.45 15.69
N THR A 18 30.30 -18.40 14.76
CA THR A 18 30.25 -18.10 13.31
C THR A 18 28.84 -18.13 12.72
N LEU A 19 27.82 -18.50 13.51
CA LEU A 19 26.42 -18.55 13.07
C LEU A 19 25.58 -17.33 13.47
N LEU A 20 26.16 -16.39 14.19
CA LEU A 20 25.56 -15.12 14.54
C LEU A 20 26.44 -13.96 14.03
N GLU A 21 26.66 -13.88 12.73
CA GLU A 21 26.80 -12.56 12.12
C GLU A 21 25.42 -11.89 12.30
N GLN A 22 25.19 -11.34 13.47
CA GLN A 22 24.22 -10.27 13.63
C GLN A 22 24.69 -9.15 12.71
N LYS A 23 24.08 -9.10 11.51
CA LYS A 23 24.19 -7.91 10.66
C LYS A 23 23.79 -6.76 11.59
N THR A 24 24.77 -5.95 11.99
CA THR A 24 24.49 -4.73 12.76
C THR A 24 23.46 -3.97 11.93
N PRO A 25 22.26 -3.66 12.46
CA PRO A 25 21.29 -2.87 11.71
C PRO A 25 21.99 -1.63 11.20
N LEU A 26 21.86 -1.31 9.93
CA LEU A 26 22.31 -0.04 9.39
C LEU A 26 21.61 1.06 10.18
N GLU A 27 22.27 2.17 10.45
CA GLU A 27 21.71 3.27 11.27
C GLU A 27 20.31 3.70 10.76
N GLY A 28 20.12 3.66 9.43
CA GLY A 28 18.83 3.92 8.79
C GLY A 28 17.71 2.93 9.11
N ASP A 29 18.04 1.67 9.43
CA ASP A 29 17.03 0.65 9.78
C ASP A 29 16.29 1.02 11.07
N PHE A 30 16.93 1.70 12.02
CA PHE A 30 16.29 2.17 13.25
C PHE A 30 15.24 3.23 12.94
N TYR A 31 15.54 4.19 12.07
CA TYR A 31 14.58 5.24 11.72
C TYR A 31 13.37 4.67 10.96
N ILE A 32 13.57 3.64 10.12
CA ILE A 32 12.44 2.94 9.47
C ILE A 32 11.58 2.26 10.50
N GLN A 33 12.17 1.52 11.46
CA GLN A 33 11.42 0.84 12.52
C GLN A 33 10.66 1.83 13.39
N ASP A 34 11.30 2.92 13.80
CA ASP A 34 10.65 3.99 14.58
C ASP A 34 9.55 4.69 13.79
N GLY A 35 9.75 4.89 12.49
CA GLY A 35 8.75 5.42 11.57
C GLY A 35 7.50 4.56 11.53
N TRP A 36 7.64 3.26 11.33
CA TRP A 36 6.53 2.33 11.32
C TRP A 36 5.88 2.16 12.70
N LEU A 37 6.64 2.20 13.79
CA LEU A 37 6.11 2.19 15.15
C LEU A 37 5.27 3.44 15.42
N ALA A 38 5.72 4.60 14.99
CA ALA A 38 4.97 5.85 15.08
C ALA A 38 3.69 5.79 14.22
N PHE A 39 3.78 5.26 12.98
CA PHE A 39 2.66 5.06 12.07
C PHE A 39 1.57 4.18 12.68
N THR A 40 1.91 2.98 13.15
CA THR A 40 0.96 2.05 13.80
C THR A 40 0.35 2.62 15.08
N SER A 41 1.07 3.54 15.73
CA SER A 41 0.59 4.31 16.89
C SER A 41 -0.24 5.55 16.49
N ARG A 42 -0.54 5.74 15.21
CA ARG A 42 -1.26 6.90 14.63
C ARG A 42 -0.60 8.26 14.90
N LYS A 43 0.71 8.25 15.13
CA LYS A 43 1.53 9.46 15.34
C LYS A 43 2.18 9.87 14.02
N TYR A 44 1.37 10.22 13.02
CA TYR A 44 1.82 10.39 11.63
C TYR A 44 2.86 11.50 11.45
N ASP A 45 2.84 12.58 12.24
CA ASP A 45 3.89 13.61 12.18
C ASP A 45 5.24 13.10 12.71
N GLN A 46 5.24 12.16 13.65
CA GLN A 46 6.46 11.51 14.10
C GLN A 46 6.95 10.49 13.08
N ALA A 47 6.05 9.71 12.46
CA ALA A 47 6.38 8.79 11.39
C ALA A 47 7.04 9.52 10.22
N ASP A 48 6.43 10.62 9.76
CA ASP A 48 6.95 11.52 8.73
C ASP A 48 8.40 11.96 9.05
N LYS A 49 8.63 12.44 10.27
CA LYS A 49 9.96 12.86 10.71
C LYS A 49 10.99 11.72 10.68
N HIS A 50 10.62 10.53 11.17
CA HIS A 50 11.54 9.39 11.19
C HIS A 50 11.90 8.91 9.78
N PHE A 51 10.92 8.78 8.87
CA PHE A 51 11.20 8.40 7.50
C PHE A 51 12.03 9.44 6.75
N ASN A 52 11.79 10.74 6.95
CA ASN A 52 12.64 11.79 6.39
C ASN A 52 14.07 11.71 6.94
N THR A 53 14.26 11.47 8.24
CA THR A 53 15.59 11.29 8.81
C THR A 53 16.30 10.08 8.20
N ALA A 54 15.58 8.97 7.95
CA ALA A 54 16.15 7.81 7.27
C ALA A 54 16.62 8.15 5.83
N ILE A 55 15.87 8.95 5.10
CA ILE A 55 16.23 9.43 3.76
C ILE A 55 17.49 10.31 3.82
N GLU A 56 17.57 11.26 4.76
CA GLU A 56 18.67 12.20 4.89
C GLU A 56 20.00 11.55 5.31
N THR A 57 19.92 10.44 6.05
CA THR A 57 21.09 9.76 6.62
C THR A 57 21.61 8.60 5.78
N ASN A 58 20.92 8.23 4.68
CA ASN A 58 21.30 7.09 3.86
C ASN A 58 21.44 7.45 2.38
N ASP A 59 22.15 6.60 1.66
CA ASP A 59 22.36 6.76 0.22
C ASP A 59 21.03 6.68 -0.55
N SER A 60 20.85 7.56 -1.53
CA SER A 60 19.64 7.68 -2.33
C SER A 60 19.29 6.43 -3.15
N GLY A 61 20.25 5.54 -3.42
CA GLY A 61 20.06 4.26 -4.11
C GLY A 61 19.96 3.06 -3.17
N SER A 62 19.66 3.24 -1.88
CA SER A 62 19.63 2.16 -0.90
C SER A 62 18.22 1.59 -0.68
N VAL A 63 18.18 0.35 -0.17
CA VAL A 63 16.91 -0.27 0.29
C VAL A 63 16.27 0.56 1.41
N VAL A 64 17.08 1.16 2.29
CA VAL A 64 16.60 2.06 3.35
C VAL A 64 15.86 3.26 2.76
N HIS A 65 16.39 3.87 1.71
CA HIS A 65 15.76 4.98 1.01
C HIS A 65 14.41 4.56 0.39
N PHE A 66 14.39 3.39 -0.29
CA PHE A 66 13.17 2.81 -0.84
C PHE A 66 12.09 2.62 0.24
N LEU A 67 12.42 1.94 1.35
CA LEU A 67 11.48 1.66 2.44
C LEU A 67 10.96 2.93 3.10
N SER A 68 11.82 3.96 3.19
CA SER A 68 11.45 5.26 3.75
C SER A 68 10.46 6.00 2.86
N LEU A 69 10.65 5.97 1.55
CA LEU A 69 9.72 6.55 0.58
C LEU A 69 8.34 5.86 0.63
N VAL A 70 8.32 4.52 0.72
CA VAL A 70 7.09 3.76 0.92
C VAL A 70 6.40 4.18 2.23
N GLY A 71 7.15 4.29 3.32
CA GLY A 71 6.64 4.74 4.62
C GLY A 71 6.06 6.16 4.60
N LEU A 72 6.73 7.10 3.92
CA LEU A 72 6.22 8.47 3.71
C LEU A 72 4.95 8.48 2.88
N GLY A 73 4.90 7.72 1.79
CA GLY A 73 3.71 7.59 0.95
C GLY A 73 2.49 7.17 1.77
N TRP A 74 2.61 6.12 2.55
CA TRP A 74 1.55 5.64 3.44
C TRP A 74 1.21 6.65 4.54
N THR A 75 2.21 7.27 5.16
CA THR A 75 1.98 8.29 6.18
C THR A 75 1.15 9.45 5.62
N HIS A 76 1.43 9.89 4.41
CA HIS A 76 0.70 10.97 3.76
C HIS A 76 -0.73 10.55 3.34
N ILE A 77 -0.96 9.30 2.89
CA ILE A 77 -2.32 8.78 2.64
C ILE A 77 -3.15 8.84 3.93
N TYR A 78 -2.61 8.34 5.05
CA TYR A 78 -3.35 8.36 6.32
C TYR A 78 -3.54 9.77 6.88
N LYS A 79 -2.59 10.68 6.69
CA LYS A 79 -2.76 12.11 7.02
C LYS A 79 -3.88 12.74 6.18
N ALA A 80 -3.95 12.41 4.89
CA ALA A 80 -5.02 12.89 4.01
C ALA A 80 -6.39 12.37 4.45
N TYR A 81 -6.47 11.07 4.80
CA TYR A 81 -7.71 10.44 5.24
C TYR A 81 -8.25 11.04 6.55
N LEU A 82 -7.36 11.36 7.51
CA LEU A 82 -7.76 11.89 8.82
C LEU A 82 -8.05 13.40 8.82
N ASN A 83 -7.39 14.16 7.94
CA ASN A 83 -7.50 15.61 7.88
C ASN A 83 -8.46 16.04 6.77
N GLN A 84 -9.75 15.80 6.94
CA GLN A 84 -10.77 16.07 5.91
C GLN A 84 -10.87 17.53 5.46
N GLU A 85 -10.14 18.48 6.05
CA GLU A 85 -10.55 19.88 5.92
C GLU A 85 -9.78 20.79 4.98
N THR A 86 -8.52 20.71 4.64
CA THR A 86 -7.91 21.70 3.71
C THR A 86 -6.57 21.33 3.09
N SER A 87 -5.85 20.39 3.66
CA SER A 87 -4.53 19.97 3.17
C SER A 87 -4.55 18.65 2.41
N VAL A 88 -5.73 18.08 2.20
CA VAL A 88 -5.92 16.74 1.61
C VAL A 88 -5.23 16.63 0.26
N ASN A 89 -5.42 17.62 -0.62
CA ASN A 89 -4.78 17.65 -1.94
C ASN A 89 -3.24 17.64 -1.86
N GLY A 90 -2.67 18.33 -0.88
CA GLY A 90 -1.23 18.36 -0.67
C GLY A 90 -0.68 17.00 -0.25
N PHE A 91 -1.30 16.36 0.74
CA PHE A 91 -0.86 15.05 1.23
C PHE A 91 -1.03 13.95 0.18
N VAL A 92 -2.15 13.91 -0.54
CA VAL A 92 -2.37 12.91 -1.59
C VAL A 92 -1.34 13.06 -2.72
N LYS A 93 -1.02 14.30 -3.11
CA LYS A 93 0.02 14.58 -4.10
C LYS A 93 1.38 14.12 -3.59
N SER A 94 1.76 14.51 -2.37
CA SER A 94 3.04 14.11 -1.79
C SER A 94 3.15 12.59 -1.60
N ALA A 95 2.06 11.90 -1.27
CA ALA A 95 2.02 10.44 -1.26
C ALA A 95 2.38 9.87 -2.63
N GLY A 96 1.77 10.40 -3.71
CA GLY A 96 2.08 9.99 -5.08
C GLY A 96 3.53 10.21 -5.44
N GLU A 97 4.08 11.37 -5.15
CA GLU A 97 5.50 11.70 -5.41
C GLU A 97 6.45 10.72 -4.71
N ASN A 98 6.17 10.35 -3.45
CA ASN A 98 6.98 9.39 -2.71
C ASN A 98 6.86 7.98 -3.29
N PHE A 99 5.66 7.51 -3.60
CA PHE A 99 5.47 6.19 -4.20
C PHE A 99 6.06 6.10 -5.61
N ASP A 100 5.92 7.13 -6.44
CA ASP A 100 6.53 7.16 -7.77
C ASP A 100 8.06 7.12 -7.69
N HIS A 101 8.65 7.83 -6.73
CA HIS A 101 10.07 7.77 -6.49
C HIS A 101 10.50 6.37 -6.00
N ALA A 102 9.75 5.76 -5.10
CA ALA A 102 9.99 4.38 -4.66
C ALA A 102 9.89 3.38 -5.81
N LEU A 103 8.89 3.52 -6.70
CA LEU A 103 8.73 2.65 -7.87
C LEU A 103 9.91 2.76 -8.83
N ASN A 104 10.39 3.97 -9.09
CA ASN A 104 11.57 4.20 -9.92
C ASN A 104 12.81 3.55 -9.29
N LEU A 105 13.02 3.77 -7.99
CA LEU A 105 14.15 3.21 -7.26
C LEU A 105 14.10 1.68 -7.21
N LEU A 106 12.91 1.07 -7.11
CA LEU A 106 12.74 -0.39 -7.13
C LEU A 106 13.36 -1.00 -8.39
N SER A 107 13.22 -0.35 -9.54
CA SER A 107 13.80 -0.81 -10.81
C SER A 107 15.34 -0.78 -10.81
N GLU A 108 15.96 0.07 -10.00
CA GLU A 108 17.41 0.24 -9.87
C GLU A 108 18.02 -0.69 -8.83
N LEU A 109 17.23 -1.14 -7.86
CA LEU A 109 17.67 -2.00 -6.74
C LEU A 109 17.84 -3.48 -7.12
N THR A 110 18.09 -3.78 -8.40
CA THR A 110 18.28 -5.14 -8.90
C THR A 110 19.42 -5.85 -8.18
N GLY A 111 19.10 -6.98 -7.51
CA GLY A 111 20.07 -7.79 -6.77
C GLY A 111 20.16 -7.50 -5.27
N ASN A 112 19.46 -6.48 -4.78
CA ASN A 112 19.32 -6.26 -3.35
C ASN A 112 18.11 -7.04 -2.80
N PRO A 113 18.22 -7.70 -1.64
CA PRO A 113 17.10 -8.42 -1.05
C PRO A 113 16.07 -7.42 -0.48
N ILE A 114 15.00 -7.19 -1.23
CA ILE A 114 13.81 -6.48 -0.73
C ILE A 114 12.77 -7.55 -0.38
N ASP A 115 12.14 -7.43 0.78
CA ASP A 115 11.01 -8.30 1.13
C ASP A 115 9.85 -8.03 0.15
N TYR A 116 9.31 -9.09 -0.47
CA TYR A 116 8.19 -8.98 -1.41
C TYR A 116 6.99 -8.23 -0.78
N ARG A 117 6.76 -8.37 0.52
CA ARG A 117 5.70 -7.64 1.24
C ARG A 117 5.89 -6.13 1.27
N ASP A 118 7.14 -5.65 1.20
CA ASP A 118 7.41 -4.21 1.10
C ASP A 118 7.16 -3.71 -0.34
N VAL A 119 7.35 -4.58 -1.34
CA VAL A 119 6.96 -4.32 -2.73
C VAL A 119 5.43 -4.32 -2.87
N ASP A 120 4.73 -5.26 -2.23
CA ASP A 120 3.27 -5.31 -2.20
C ASP A 120 2.70 -4.06 -1.51
N ASN A 121 3.33 -3.60 -0.43
CA ASN A 121 2.95 -2.35 0.23
C ASN A 121 3.08 -1.14 -0.70
N LEU A 122 4.10 -1.10 -1.56
CA LEU A 122 4.25 -0.05 -2.57
C LEU A 122 3.10 -0.11 -3.59
N TYR A 123 2.80 -1.28 -4.15
CA TYR A 123 1.74 -1.41 -5.15
C TYR A 123 0.35 -1.12 -4.59
N ALA A 124 0.06 -1.56 -3.36
CA ALA A 124 -1.18 -1.21 -2.68
C ALA A 124 -1.29 0.30 -2.43
N GLY A 125 -0.19 0.93 -2.00
CA GLY A 125 -0.11 2.37 -1.81
C GLY A 125 -0.35 3.16 -3.09
N LEU A 126 0.28 2.74 -4.20
CA LEU A 126 0.07 3.33 -5.53
C LEU A 126 -1.39 3.20 -5.97
N ALA A 127 -1.98 2.01 -5.85
CA ALA A 127 -3.37 1.77 -6.25
C ALA A 127 -4.33 2.69 -5.49
N LEU A 128 -4.22 2.75 -4.16
CA LEU A 128 -5.06 3.59 -3.31
C LEU A 128 -4.83 5.09 -3.61
N GLN A 129 -3.58 5.51 -3.73
CA GLN A 129 -3.24 6.91 -3.99
C GLN A 129 -3.78 7.39 -5.35
N ARG A 130 -3.67 6.58 -6.41
CA ARG A 130 -4.21 6.92 -7.75
C ARG A 130 -5.73 7.06 -7.71
N ALA A 131 -6.45 6.11 -7.11
CA ALA A 131 -7.90 6.19 -6.98
C ALA A 131 -8.34 7.41 -6.18
N TYR A 132 -7.67 7.68 -5.05
CA TYR A 132 -7.98 8.83 -4.20
C TYR A 132 -7.70 10.15 -4.92
N PHE A 133 -6.60 10.25 -5.67
CA PHE A 133 -6.25 11.43 -6.44
C PHE A 133 -7.20 11.64 -7.63
N ALA A 134 -7.63 10.57 -8.30
CA ALA A 134 -8.65 10.61 -9.34
C ALA A 134 -9.97 11.16 -8.77
N LYS A 135 -10.43 10.64 -7.64
CA LYS A 135 -11.64 11.14 -6.96
C LYS A 135 -11.56 12.64 -6.64
N GLN A 136 -10.41 13.11 -6.18
CA GLN A 136 -10.22 14.55 -5.90
C GLN A 136 -10.18 15.42 -7.15
N LYS A 137 -9.66 14.90 -8.27
CA LYS A 137 -9.60 15.61 -9.54
C LYS A 137 -10.92 15.61 -10.30
N SER A 138 -11.79 14.63 -10.06
CA SER A 138 -13.15 14.65 -10.60
C SER A 138 -13.90 15.82 -9.97
N ALA A 139 -14.24 16.79 -10.79
CA ALA A 139 -14.50 18.19 -10.45
C ALA A 139 -15.63 18.47 -9.44
N ASN A 140 -16.30 17.49 -8.90
CA ASN A 140 -17.40 17.73 -7.97
C ASN A 140 -17.48 16.80 -6.76
N GLY A 141 -16.56 15.84 -6.57
CA GLY A 141 -16.65 14.93 -5.41
C GLY A 141 -18.03 14.25 -5.28
N THR A 142 -18.88 14.40 -6.26
CA THR A 142 -20.21 13.82 -6.29
C THR A 142 -20.06 12.37 -6.71
N GLY A 143 -20.65 11.53 -5.93
CA GLY A 143 -20.69 10.10 -6.13
C GLY A 143 -21.09 9.73 -7.55
N TRP A 144 -21.01 8.51 -7.79
CA TRP A 144 -21.41 7.65 -8.89
C TRP A 144 -22.58 8.07 -9.82
N GLU A 145 -23.47 9.01 -9.42
CA GLU A 145 -24.46 9.60 -10.31
C GLU A 145 -23.86 10.32 -11.55
N THR A 146 -22.54 10.51 -11.56
CA THR A 146 -21.83 11.14 -12.67
C THR A 146 -21.24 10.18 -13.70
N THR A 147 -21.59 8.91 -13.68
CA THR A 147 -21.17 7.91 -14.69
C THR A 147 -21.51 8.29 -16.13
N ASN A 148 -22.39 9.25 -16.32
CA ASN A 148 -22.73 9.83 -17.64
C ASN A 148 -21.95 11.09 -18.01
N GLN A 149 -21.10 11.63 -17.13
CA GLN A 149 -20.21 12.71 -17.48
C GLN A 149 -18.88 12.13 -17.96
N SER A 150 -18.42 12.57 -19.12
CA SER A 150 -17.11 12.18 -19.62
C SER A 150 -16.02 12.58 -18.61
N LEU A 151 -15.40 11.58 -17.98
CA LEU A 151 -14.21 11.80 -17.16
C LEU A 151 -13.16 12.52 -18.01
N SER A 152 -12.46 13.46 -17.41
CA SER A 152 -11.29 14.04 -18.07
C SER A 152 -10.24 12.94 -18.30
N ASP A 153 -9.44 13.06 -19.36
CA ASP A 153 -8.39 12.08 -19.67
C ASP A 153 -7.47 11.83 -18.47
N THR A 154 -7.14 12.89 -17.72
CA THR A 154 -6.30 12.77 -16.50
C THR A 154 -6.96 11.91 -15.43
N VAL A 155 -8.24 12.06 -15.18
CA VAL A 155 -8.97 11.28 -14.18
C VAL A 155 -9.09 9.82 -14.62
N ARG A 156 -9.38 9.58 -15.90
CA ARG A 156 -9.42 8.25 -16.49
C ARG A 156 -8.11 7.52 -16.32
N ILE A 157 -6.98 8.14 -16.69
CA ILE A 157 -5.63 7.57 -16.54
C ILE A 157 -5.35 7.19 -15.09
N LEU A 158 -5.70 8.04 -14.14
CA LEU A 158 -5.46 7.74 -12.72
C LEU A 158 -6.24 6.50 -12.23
N TYR A 159 -7.50 6.32 -12.65
CA TYR A 159 -8.25 5.11 -12.31
C TYR A 159 -7.67 3.87 -13.02
N GLU A 160 -7.26 3.98 -14.28
CA GLU A 160 -6.61 2.91 -15.03
C GLU A 160 -5.27 2.51 -14.37
N GLU A 161 -4.43 3.47 -13.97
CA GLU A 161 -3.19 3.22 -13.22
C GLU A 161 -3.48 2.53 -11.87
N SER A 162 -4.52 2.95 -11.15
CA SER A 162 -4.93 2.30 -9.89
C SER A 162 -5.26 0.82 -10.11
N ILE A 163 -6.00 0.51 -11.17
CA ILE A 163 -6.33 -0.87 -11.54
C ILE A 163 -5.05 -1.66 -11.84
N GLU A 164 -4.16 -1.11 -12.66
CA GLU A 164 -2.92 -1.81 -13.04
C GLU A 164 -2.00 -2.07 -11.84
N PHE A 165 -1.82 -1.10 -10.95
CA PHE A 165 -1.04 -1.33 -9.73
C PHE A 165 -1.67 -2.39 -8.83
N SER A 166 -2.98 -2.39 -8.68
CA SER A 166 -3.70 -3.37 -7.86
C SER A 166 -3.56 -4.81 -8.38
N LYS A 167 -3.35 -5.02 -9.68
CA LYS A 167 -3.14 -6.35 -10.29
C LYS A 167 -1.81 -6.99 -9.93
N ASN A 168 -0.86 -6.23 -9.39
CA ASN A 168 0.41 -6.78 -8.89
C ASN A 168 0.27 -7.47 -7.53
N LEU A 169 -0.88 -7.37 -6.88
CA LEU A 169 -1.15 -7.98 -5.58
C LEU A 169 -1.89 -9.30 -5.76
N ASP A 170 -1.58 -10.26 -4.92
CA ASP A 170 -2.26 -11.56 -4.88
C ASP A 170 -3.14 -11.73 -3.63
N SER A 171 -3.85 -12.85 -3.56
CA SER A 171 -4.79 -13.14 -2.48
C SER A 171 -4.16 -13.26 -1.08
N THR A 172 -2.84 -13.27 -0.98
CA THR A 172 -2.13 -13.32 0.31
C THR A 172 -1.80 -11.93 0.85
N PHE A 173 -2.13 -10.85 0.10
CA PHE A 173 -1.83 -9.50 0.51
C PHE A 173 -2.52 -9.13 1.81
N ILE A 174 -1.73 -8.69 2.77
CA ILE A 174 -2.15 -8.03 4.01
C ILE A 174 -1.16 -6.89 4.25
N PHE A 175 -1.67 -5.68 4.43
CA PHE A 175 -0.78 -4.56 4.70
C PHE A 175 -0.07 -4.76 6.05
N LYS A 176 1.25 -4.84 5.99
CA LYS A 176 2.14 -5.21 7.10
C LYS A 176 1.98 -4.31 8.34
N HIS A 177 1.57 -3.06 8.13
CA HIS A 177 1.53 -2.04 9.18
C HIS A 177 0.11 -1.60 9.58
N ASP A 178 -0.90 -2.14 8.88
CA ASP A 178 -2.32 -2.03 9.26
C ASP A 178 -3.05 -3.27 8.74
N PHE A 179 -3.23 -4.27 9.60
CA PHE A 179 -3.84 -5.55 9.24
C PHE A 179 -5.34 -5.46 8.90
N SER A 180 -5.94 -4.28 9.00
CA SER A 180 -7.30 -4.05 8.52
C SER A 180 -7.38 -3.87 7.00
N LEU A 181 -6.27 -3.53 6.34
CA LEU A 181 -6.18 -3.44 4.88
C LEU A 181 -5.70 -4.78 4.31
N ILE A 182 -6.57 -5.49 3.65
CA ILE A 182 -6.35 -6.82 3.09
C ILE A 182 -6.65 -6.85 1.59
N PHE A 183 -6.35 -7.98 0.95
CA PHE A 183 -6.56 -8.16 -0.50
C PHE A 183 -8.00 -7.87 -0.94
N ASN A 184 -9.00 -8.24 -0.14
CA ASN A 184 -10.41 -7.99 -0.46
C ASN A 184 -10.72 -6.48 -0.59
N ASP A 185 -10.06 -5.62 0.20
CA ASP A 185 -10.24 -4.16 0.08
C ASP A 185 -9.66 -3.65 -1.25
N ILE A 186 -8.56 -4.25 -1.71
CA ILE A 186 -7.95 -3.95 -3.01
C ILE A 186 -8.86 -4.41 -4.17
N ILE A 187 -9.50 -5.57 -4.04
CA ILE A 187 -10.50 -6.04 -5.02
C ILE A 187 -11.68 -5.08 -5.09
N LEU A 188 -12.23 -4.67 -3.94
CA LEU A 188 -13.33 -3.69 -3.89
C LEU A 188 -12.94 -2.35 -4.54
N LEU A 189 -11.72 -1.87 -4.27
CA LEU A 189 -11.18 -0.68 -4.92
C LEU A 189 -11.14 -0.86 -6.45
N ARG A 190 -10.66 -1.99 -6.94
CA ARG A 190 -10.54 -2.30 -8.36
C ARG A 190 -11.90 -2.38 -9.05
N ILE A 191 -12.85 -3.06 -8.44
CA ILE A 191 -14.24 -3.13 -8.93
C ILE A 191 -14.84 -1.72 -9.00
N GLY A 192 -14.68 -0.91 -7.95
CA GLY A 192 -15.13 0.47 -7.93
C GLY A 192 -14.54 1.32 -9.06
N ASN A 193 -13.25 1.17 -9.32
CA ASN A 193 -12.57 1.87 -10.42
C ASN A 193 -13.09 1.44 -11.79
N TYR A 194 -13.36 0.15 -12.02
CA TYR A 194 -14.00 -0.34 -13.25
C TYR A 194 -15.37 0.29 -13.47
N ILE A 195 -16.19 0.34 -12.43
CA ILE A 195 -17.50 0.98 -12.49
C ILE A 195 -17.39 2.47 -12.86
N LEU A 196 -16.48 3.21 -12.19
CA LEU A 196 -16.27 4.64 -12.47
C LEU A 196 -15.76 4.91 -13.88
N LEU A 197 -15.06 3.97 -14.48
CA LEU A 197 -14.62 4.02 -15.88
C LEU A 197 -15.71 3.60 -16.88
N GLY A 198 -16.82 3.03 -16.42
CA GLY A 198 -17.86 2.47 -17.25
C GLY A 198 -17.57 1.06 -17.79
N TYR A 199 -16.58 0.37 -17.21
CA TYR A 199 -16.17 -1.00 -17.56
C TYR A 199 -16.97 -2.00 -16.73
N MET A 200 -18.29 -2.06 -17.00
CA MET A 200 -19.22 -2.82 -16.16
C MET A 200 -19.01 -4.33 -16.27
N ASP A 201 -18.68 -4.84 -17.45
CA ASP A 201 -18.38 -6.26 -17.67
C ASP A 201 -17.18 -6.71 -16.84
N GLU A 202 -16.10 -5.92 -16.81
CA GLU A 202 -14.91 -6.19 -16.04
C GLU A 202 -15.21 -6.14 -14.53
N ALA A 203 -16.04 -5.18 -14.09
CA ALA A 203 -16.45 -5.08 -12.70
C ALA A 203 -17.22 -6.32 -12.25
N VAL A 204 -18.19 -6.78 -13.06
CA VAL A 204 -18.99 -8.00 -12.81
C VAL A 204 -18.09 -9.23 -12.82
N GLN A 205 -17.17 -9.33 -13.77
CA GLN A 205 -16.23 -10.46 -13.84
C GLN A 205 -15.33 -10.52 -12.60
N GLU A 206 -14.76 -9.39 -12.19
CA GLU A 206 -13.90 -9.31 -11.00
C GLU A 206 -14.67 -9.70 -9.73
N PHE A 207 -15.91 -9.20 -9.57
CA PHE A 207 -16.77 -9.54 -8.44
C PHE A 207 -17.03 -11.03 -8.38
N ASN A 208 -17.43 -11.65 -9.50
CA ASN A 208 -17.74 -13.08 -9.57
C ASN A 208 -16.52 -14.00 -9.40
N GLN A 209 -15.30 -13.47 -9.56
CA GLN A 209 -14.05 -14.20 -9.29
C GLN A 209 -13.56 -14.01 -7.85
N SER A 210 -14.15 -13.08 -7.11
CA SER A 210 -13.82 -12.84 -5.71
C SER A 210 -14.62 -13.73 -4.77
N ASP A 211 -14.26 -13.74 -3.50
CA ASP A 211 -14.98 -14.45 -2.44
C ASP A 211 -16.15 -13.63 -1.87
N PHE A 212 -16.61 -12.58 -2.56
CA PHE A 212 -17.73 -11.77 -2.11
C PHE A 212 -19.05 -12.50 -2.36
N GLU A 213 -19.92 -12.43 -1.38
CA GLU A 213 -21.28 -12.98 -1.47
C GLU A 213 -22.29 -11.86 -1.64
N CYS A 214 -23.24 -12.06 -2.53
CA CYS A 214 -24.39 -11.19 -2.74
C CYS A 214 -25.67 -12.03 -2.72
N GLU A 215 -26.75 -11.50 -2.14
CA GLU A 215 -28.04 -12.20 -2.07
C GLU A 215 -28.68 -12.41 -3.44
N GLN A 216 -28.26 -11.68 -4.45
CA GLN A 216 -28.80 -11.73 -5.81
C GLN A 216 -27.70 -12.07 -6.82
N ILE A 217 -28.13 -12.45 -8.04
CA ILE A 217 -27.20 -12.68 -9.14
C ILE A 217 -26.54 -11.35 -9.51
N VAL A 218 -25.20 -11.34 -9.52
CA VAL A 218 -24.42 -10.14 -9.84
C VAL A 218 -24.32 -10.00 -11.36
N ASN A 219 -24.80 -8.87 -11.85
CA ASN A 219 -24.73 -8.43 -13.23
C ASN A 219 -24.56 -6.90 -13.26
N GLU A 220 -24.53 -6.27 -14.43
CA GLU A 220 -24.32 -4.82 -14.57
C GLU A 220 -25.36 -3.97 -13.84
N GLU A 221 -26.60 -4.46 -13.69
CA GLU A 221 -27.69 -3.73 -13.04
C GLU A 221 -27.62 -3.83 -11.51
N THR A 222 -27.11 -4.96 -10.99
CA THR A 222 -27.17 -5.31 -9.56
C THR A 222 -25.84 -5.17 -8.83
N ILE A 223 -24.70 -5.08 -9.56
CA ILE A 223 -23.36 -5.06 -8.94
C ILE A 223 -23.20 -3.94 -7.92
N ILE A 224 -23.81 -2.81 -8.17
CA ILE A 224 -23.70 -1.65 -7.30
C ILE A 224 -24.42 -1.88 -5.99
N GLU A 225 -25.64 -2.43 -6.06
CA GLU A 225 -26.41 -2.77 -4.87
C GLU A 225 -25.65 -3.79 -4.03
N CYS A 226 -25.00 -4.76 -4.69
CA CYS A 226 -24.15 -5.75 -4.02
C CYS A 226 -22.96 -5.11 -3.31
N LEU A 227 -22.25 -4.20 -3.97
CA LEU A 227 -21.13 -3.48 -3.35
C LEU A 227 -21.56 -2.61 -2.18
N CYS A 228 -22.72 -1.95 -2.29
CA CYS A 228 -23.28 -1.17 -1.21
C CYS A 228 -23.67 -2.04 -0.01
N ALA A 229 -24.19 -3.23 -0.25
CA ALA A 229 -24.52 -4.18 0.81
C ALA A 229 -23.28 -4.72 1.55
N LEU A 230 -22.15 -4.86 0.86
CA LEU A 230 -20.87 -5.28 1.44
C LEU A 230 -20.21 -4.19 2.30
N SER A 231 -20.57 -2.91 2.10
CA SER A 231 -20.01 -1.82 2.89
C SER A 231 -20.52 -1.88 4.34
N ASN A 232 -19.61 -1.98 5.29
CA ASN A 232 -19.92 -2.01 6.72
C ASN A 232 -20.64 -0.72 7.14
N GLY A 233 -21.95 -0.83 7.43
CA GLY A 233 -22.75 0.29 7.93
C GLY A 233 -23.82 0.81 6.96
N GLY A 234 -24.00 0.19 5.79
CA GLY A 234 -25.08 0.54 4.85
C GLY A 234 -24.87 1.87 4.12
N VAL A 235 -23.71 2.49 4.25
CA VAL A 235 -23.33 3.67 3.46
C VAL A 235 -22.60 3.15 2.24
N CYS A 236 -23.25 3.27 1.09
CA CYS A 236 -22.66 2.88 -0.18
C CYS A 236 -21.37 3.69 -0.43
N PRO A 237 -20.23 3.04 -0.75
CA PRO A 237 -18.97 3.75 -1.05
C PRO A 237 -19.11 4.74 -2.19
N PHE A 238 -20.17 4.64 -2.98
CA PHE A 238 -20.48 5.46 -4.13
C PHE A 238 -21.43 6.64 -3.80
N ASP A 239 -22.01 6.67 -2.59
CA ASP A 239 -22.93 7.72 -2.15
C ASP A 239 -22.24 8.88 -1.41
N GLN A 240 -20.88 8.90 -1.32
CA GLN A 240 -20.10 9.94 -0.61
C GLN A 240 -19.37 10.88 -1.53
#